data_3d19ccee8496f2f2e9bf5ae4f2346ff2
#
_entry.id   3d19ccee8496f2f2e9bf5ae4f2346ff2
#
_cell.length_a   1.000
_cell.length_b   1.000
_cell.length_c   1.000
_cell.angle_alpha   90.00
_cell.angle_beta   90.00
_cell.angle_gamma   90.00
#
_symmetry.space_group_name_H-M   'P 1'
#
loop_
_entity.id
_entity.type
_entity.pdbx_description
1 polymer ?
#
loop_
_entity_poly.entity_id
_entity_poly.type
_entity_poly.pdbx_seq_one_letter_code
_entity_poly.pdbx_strand_id
1 'polypeptide(L)'
;MKIVIVGAGAVGTHLSKLLSGEHQDCVLIDDDDERLAGMGEYDVMTYQASPTSIKALKEAGVQHADLFVGVTPEECINMNACILAHALGAKKTVARIDNYEYLSPDLQPFFKNLGIDSLIYPEVLAAEDITNGLKLSWVRQRWDVHDGALTLLGIKLRESAEILNRPLRELCGPDDPYHIVAIKRDDDTLIPSGMDELHVNDLAYFMTTKDYIPYIRKIVGKEHYTDVKNVIIMGGGKTAVRAALTIPNYMNVKIIEKSSKRCEKLNELLENEEAMVIHGDGRDLGLLQEEGIGHTQAFVALTENAETNILACLTAKKLGVRKTVALVENLDYVNMAESLDIGTIINKKTIAASHIFQMMLDADVENMRSLMLVDAEVAEFIAAEGSKVTKKPVKDLGLPFGITIGGLVRNGIGMLVNGNSQIEAGDSVMVFCHETKLHNIEKYFKTNPIW
;
A
#
# COMPACT_ATOMS: atom_id res chain seq x y z
N MET A 1 -11.63 -14.35 -13.95
CA MET A 1 -11.57 -13.16 -14.84
C MET A 1 -10.41 -13.32 -15.79
N LYS A 2 -10.47 -12.71 -16.99
CA LYS A 2 -9.33 -12.67 -17.90
C LYS A 2 -8.59 -11.34 -17.77
N ILE A 3 -7.30 -11.42 -17.47
CA ILE A 3 -6.44 -10.25 -17.24
C ILE A 3 -5.26 -10.32 -18.19
N VAL A 4 -5.02 -9.23 -18.91
CA VAL A 4 -3.88 -9.12 -19.81
C VAL A 4 -2.97 -7.99 -19.31
N ILE A 5 -1.71 -8.32 -19.05
CA ILE A 5 -0.69 -7.40 -18.55
C ILE A 5 0.37 -7.25 -19.63
N VAL A 6 0.75 -6.02 -19.95
CA VAL A 6 1.90 -5.70 -20.79
C VAL A 6 3.00 -5.05 -19.97
N GLY A 7 4.20 -5.62 -20.06
CA GLY A 7 5.39 -5.26 -19.30
C GLY A 7 5.73 -6.28 -18.23
N ALA A 8 6.67 -7.18 -18.48
CA ALA A 8 7.22 -8.15 -17.52
C ALA A 8 8.33 -7.55 -16.64
N GLY A 9 8.26 -6.25 -16.39
CA GLY A 9 9.10 -5.59 -15.39
C GLY A 9 8.64 -5.91 -13.97
N ALA A 10 9.23 -5.25 -13.01
CA ALA A 10 9.03 -5.52 -11.59
C ALA A 10 7.56 -5.43 -11.10
N VAL A 11 6.77 -4.49 -11.64
CA VAL A 11 5.34 -4.36 -11.29
C VAL A 11 4.52 -5.48 -11.95
N GLY A 12 4.72 -5.69 -13.26
CA GLY A 12 3.94 -6.68 -14.01
C GLY A 12 4.18 -8.10 -13.54
N THR A 13 5.43 -8.49 -13.28
CA THR A 13 5.75 -9.83 -12.73
C THR A 13 5.18 -10.02 -11.33
N HIS A 14 5.26 -9.00 -10.46
CA HIS A 14 4.69 -9.12 -9.11
C HIS A 14 3.16 -9.21 -9.16
N LEU A 15 2.51 -8.35 -9.97
CA LEU A 15 1.06 -8.42 -10.18
C LEU A 15 0.63 -9.79 -10.74
N SER A 16 1.34 -10.31 -11.75
CA SER A 16 1.05 -11.63 -12.33
C SER A 16 1.16 -12.76 -11.30
N LYS A 17 2.13 -12.68 -10.38
CA LYS A 17 2.28 -13.67 -9.29
C LYS A 17 1.11 -13.61 -8.31
N LEU A 18 0.69 -12.42 -7.89
CA LEU A 18 -0.48 -12.25 -7.03
C LEU A 18 -1.75 -12.83 -7.69
N LEU A 19 -1.96 -12.52 -8.97
CA LEU A 19 -3.13 -12.97 -9.73
C LEU A 19 -3.16 -14.47 -9.98
N SER A 20 -2.01 -15.09 -10.19
CA SER A 20 -1.86 -16.55 -10.31
C SER A 20 -2.35 -17.26 -9.03
N GLY A 21 -2.06 -16.71 -7.85
CA GLY A 21 -2.56 -17.23 -6.57
C GLY A 21 -4.09 -17.19 -6.44
N GLU A 22 -4.76 -16.27 -7.12
CA GLU A 22 -6.22 -16.08 -7.11
C GLU A 22 -6.95 -16.84 -8.23
N HIS A 23 -6.30 -17.77 -8.92
CA HIS A 23 -6.88 -18.57 -10.02
C HIS A 23 -7.49 -17.70 -11.13
N GLN A 24 -6.90 -16.55 -11.43
CA GLN A 24 -7.30 -15.69 -12.54
C GLN A 24 -6.63 -16.15 -13.85
N ASP A 25 -7.33 -16.02 -14.99
CA ASP A 25 -6.75 -16.26 -16.32
C ASP A 25 -5.83 -15.09 -16.67
N CYS A 26 -4.56 -15.22 -16.31
CA CYS A 26 -3.56 -14.16 -16.44
C CYS A 26 -2.65 -14.39 -17.65
N VAL A 27 -2.52 -13.35 -18.48
CA VAL A 27 -1.63 -13.32 -19.63
C VAL A 27 -0.63 -12.18 -19.47
N LEU A 28 0.66 -12.47 -19.58
CA LEU A 28 1.75 -11.49 -19.50
C LEU A 28 2.46 -11.36 -20.84
N ILE A 29 2.58 -10.14 -21.36
CA ILE A 29 3.23 -9.83 -22.64
C ILE A 29 4.44 -8.92 -22.38
N ASP A 30 5.60 -9.30 -22.93
CA ASP A 30 6.81 -8.46 -22.96
C ASP A 30 7.60 -8.79 -24.23
N ASP A 31 8.39 -7.88 -24.73
CA ASP A 31 9.27 -8.12 -25.88
C ASP A 31 10.60 -8.79 -25.47
N ASP A 32 10.93 -8.80 -24.20
CA ASP A 32 12.12 -9.39 -23.59
C ASP A 32 11.82 -10.77 -23.00
N ASP A 33 12.36 -11.82 -23.66
CA ASP A 33 12.19 -13.21 -23.25
C ASP A 33 12.84 -13.53 -21.88
N GLU A 34 13.94 -12.86 -21.54
CA GLU A 34 14.62 -13.07 -20.26
C GLU A 34 13.72 -12.63 -19.08
N ARG A 35 12.93 -11.57 -19.27
CA ARG A 35 11.97 -11.12 -18.25
C ARG A 35 10.80 -12.08 -18.07
N LEU A 36 10.38 -12.75 -19.13
CA LEU A 36 9.29 -13.73 -19.11
C LEU A 36 9.73 -15.07 -18.52
N ALA A 37 11.02 -15.45 -18.64
CA ALA A 37 11.54 -16.74 -18.21
C ALA A 37 11.28 -17.04 -16.71
N GLY A 38 11.28 -16.01 -15.86
CA GLY A 38 11.01 -16.15 -14.41
C GLY A 38 9.54 -16.45 -14.05
N MET A 39 8.64 -16.54 -15.04
CA MET A 39 7.20 -16.76 -14.81
C MET A 39 6.76 -18.21 -15.00
N GLY A 40 7.66 -19.11 -15.44
CA GLY A 40 7.33 -20.50 -15.78
C GLY A 40 6.85 -21.38 -14.61
N GLU A 41 7.04 -20.94 -13.35
CA GLU A 41 6.58 -21.65 -12.14
C GLU A 41 5.16 -21.22 -11.71
N TYR A 42 4.60 -20.19 -12.36
CA TYR A 42 3.30 -19.61 -12.01
C TYR A 42 2.26 -19.95 -13.07
N ASP A 43 1.00 -20.01 -12.69
CA ASP A 43 -0.13 -20.22 -13.61
C ASP A 43 -0.43 -18.93 -14.39
N VAL A 44 0.53 -18.54 -15.25
CA VAL A 44 0.50 -17.32 -16.06
C VAL A 44 0.93 -17.67 -17.49
N MET A 45 0.08 -17.34 -18.46
CA MET A 45 0.41 -17.48 -19.85
C MET A 45 1.33 -16.35 -20.31
N THR A 46 2.47 -16.64 -20.90
CA THR A 46 3.43 -15.63 -21.36
C THR A 46 3.47 -15.54 -22.89
N TYR A 47 3.59 -14.31 -23.41
CA TYR A 47 3.78 -14.03 -24.83
C TYR A 47 4.96 -13.12 -25.03
N GLN A 48 5.97 -13.57 -25.78
CA GLN A 48 7.06 -12.72 -26.24
C GLN A 48 6.60 -11.91 -27.45
N ALA A 49 6.25 -10.66 -27.24
CA ALA A 49 5.80 -9.75 -28.30
C ALA A 49 5.87 -8.29 -27.86
N SER A 50 5.88 -7.39 -28.86
CA SER A 50 5.71 -5.96 -28.57
C SER A 50 4.37 -5.68 -27.88
N PRO A 51 4.35 -4.90 -26.80
CA PRO A 51 3.14 -4.46 -26.07
C PRO A 51 2.06 -3.79 -26.94
N THR A 52 2.44 -3.26 -28.10
CA THR A 52 1.56 -2.55 -29.02
C THR A 52 1.26 -3.33 -30.32
N SER A 53 1.64 -4.60 -30.38
CA SER A 53 1.34 -5.48 -31.52
C SER A 53 -0.12 -5.91 -31.50
N ILE A 54 -0.94 -5.37 -32.44
CA ILE A 54 -2.36 -5.74 -32.57
C ILE A 54 -2.55 -7.25 -32.76
N LYS A 55 -1.62 -7.91 -33.48
CA LYS A 55 -1.65 -9.36 -33.69
C LYS A 55 -1.47 -10.08 -32.34
N ALA A 56 -0.43 -9.73 -31.60
CA ALA A 56 -0.15 -10.33 -30.29
C ALA A 56 -1.27 -10.07 -29.27
N LEU A 57 -1.81 -8.86 -29.23
CA LEU A 57 -2.94 -8.50 -28.37
C LEU A 57 -4.19 -9.34 -28.67
N LYS A 58 -4.48 -9.61 -29.95
CA LYS A 58 -5.57 -10.51 -30.35
C LYS A 58 -5.31 -11.97 -29.98
N GLU A 59 -4.08 -12.47 -30.18
CA GLU A 59 -3.68 -13.82 -29.81
C GLU A 59 -3.72 -14.05 -28.31
N ALA A 60 -3.35 -13.03 -27.51
CA ALA A 60 -3.51 -13.00 -26.06
C ALA A 60 -4.98 -12.92 -25.59
N GLY A 61 -5.92 -12.69 -26.51
CA GLY A 61 -7.34 -12.67 -26.22
C GLY A 61 -7.83 -11.38 -25.54
N VAL A 62 -7.19 -10.24 -25.82
CA VAL A 62 -7.55 -8.91 -25.28
C VAL A 62 -9.02 -8.55 -25.49
N GLN A 63 -9.63 -9.02 -26.61
CA GLN A 63 -11.06 -8.79 -26.91
C GLN A 63 -12.02 -9.37 -25.85
N HIS A 64 -11.52 -10.26 -24.99
CA HIS A 64 -12.27 -10.88 -23.90
C HIS A 64 -11.70 -10.51 -22.51
N ALA A 65 -10.76 -9.58 -22.47
CA ALA A 65 -10.14 -9.17 -21.21
C ALA A 65 -11.12 -8.37 -20.36
N ASP A 66 -11.27 -8.76 -19.10
CA ASP A 66 -11.99 -7.99 -18.10
C ASP A 66 -11.16 -6.79 -17.64
N LEU A 67 -9.82 -6.98 -17.60
CA LEU A 67 -8.86 -5.92 -17.30
C LEU A 67 -7.63 -6.02 -18.21
N PHE A 68 -7.19 -4.89 -18.73
CA PHE A 68 -5.92 -4.73 -19.43
C PHE A 68 -5.01 -3.75 -18.68
N VAL A 69 -3.75 -4.12 -18.46
CA VAL A 69 -2.81 -3.35 -17.63
C VAL A 69 -1.53 -3.09 -18.41
N GLY A 70 -1.19 -1.81 -18.61
CA GLY A 70 0.08 -1.36 -19.17
C GLY A 70 1.04 -0.89 -18.08
N VAL A 71 2.12 -1.66 -17.82
CA VAL A 71 3.08 -1.38 -16.74
C VAL A 71 4.54 -1.49 -17.19
N THR A 72 4.80 -1.22 -18.45
CA THR A 72 6.18 -1.07 -18.94
C THR A 72 6.85 0.17 -18.32
N PRO A 73 8.17 0.33 -18.42
CA PRO A 73 8.84 1.55 -18.00
C PRO A 73 8.41 2.82 -18.76
N GLU A 74 7.86 2.67 -19.96
CA GLU A 74 7.54 3.78 -20.87
C GLU A 74 6.03 4.09 -20.86
N GLU A 75 5.64 5.25 -20.33
CA GLU A 75 4.23 5.67 -20.25
C GLU A 75 3.53 5.75 -21.61
N CYS A 76 4.23 6.22 -22.66
CA CYS A 76 3.66 6.30 -24.00
C CYS A 76 3.30 4.92 -24.56
N ILE A 77 4.10 3.88 -24.28
CA ILE A 77 3.80 2.50 -24.64
C ILE A 77 2.57 2.00 -23.86
N ASN A 78 2.52 2.25 -22.56
CA ASN A 78 1.41 1.84 -21.70
C ASN A 78 0.10 2.46 -22.15
N MET A 79 0.09 3.77 -22.42
CA MET A 79 -1.09 4.49 -22.89
C MET A 79 -1.54 4.00 -24.27
N ASN A 80 -0.60 3.82 -25.21
CA ASN A 80 -0.93 3.32 -26.54
C ASN A 80 -1.49 1.89 -26.49
N ALA A 81 -0.88 1.00 -25.68
CA ALA A 81 -1.36 -0.36 -25.49
C ALA A 81 -2.78 -0.38 -24.90
N CYS A 82 -3.10 0.49 -23.93
CA CYS A 82 -4.44 0.64 -23.37
C CYS A 82 -5.47 1.10 -24.42
N ILE A 83 -5.12 2.09 -25.25
CA ILE A 83 -5.99 2.58 -26.34
C ILE A 83 -6.29 1.44 -27.32
N LEU A 84 -5.26 0.68 -27.72
CA LEU A 84 -5.44 -0.48 -28.61
C LEU A 84 -6.28 -1.57 -27.96
N ALA A 85 -6.06 -1.86 -26.68
CA ALA A 85 -6.81 -2.85 -25.93
C ALA A 85 -8.29 -2.48 -25.82
N HIS A 86 -8.59 -1.23 -25.50
CA HIS A 86 -9.96 -0.71 -25.48
C HIS A 86 -10.64 -0.85 -26.85
N ALA A 87 -9.96 -0.44 -27.93
CA ALA A 87 -10.45 -0.56 -29.28
C ALA A 87 -10.67 -2.03 -29.73
N LEU A 88 -9.95 -2.98 -29.14
CA LEU A 88 -10.11 -4.42 -29.37
C LEU A 88 -11.22 -5.03 -28.52
N GLY A 89 -11.73 -4.36 -27.49
CA GLY A 89 -12.86 -4.81 -26.68
C GLY A 89 -12.56 -5.14 -25.23
N ALA A 90 -11.38 -4.79 -24.69
CA ALA A 90 -11.09 -4.88 -23.25
C ALA A 90 -12.11 -4.03 -22.46
N LYS A 91 -12.63 -4.57 -21.33
CA LYS A 91 -13.68 -3.91 -20.55
C LYS A 91 -13.16 -2.74 -19.71
N LYS A 92 -11.97 -2.91 -19.13
CA LYS A 92 -11.28 -1.87 -18.34
C LYS A 92 -9.81 -1.82 -18.74
N THR A 93 -9.22 -0.64 -18.65
CA THR A 93 -7.80 -0.42 -18.95
C THR A 93 -7.13 0.40 -17.87
N VAL A 94 -5.89 0.05 -17.55
CA VAL A 94 -5.07 0.74 -16.56
C VAL A 94 -3.68 1.00 -17.15
N ALA A 95 -3.23 2.24 -17.15
CA ALA A 95 -1.91 2.61 -17.64
C ALA A 95 -1.03 3.17 -16.52
N ARG A 96 0.18 2.62 -16.35
CA ARG A 96 1.23 3.25 -15.55
C ARG A 96 1.76 4.45 -16.31
N ILE A 97 1.89 5.56 -15.59
CA ILE A 97 2.41 6.83 -16.10
C ILE A 97 3.60 7.31 -15.29
N ASP A 98 4.31 8.26 -15.85
CA ASP A 98 5.47 8.95 -15.27
C ASP A 98 5.28 10.47 -15.20
N ASN A 99 4.24 11.01 -15.85
CA ASN A 99 3.91 12.43 -15.84
C ASN A 99 2.74 12.70 -14.89
N TYR A 100 3.02 13.46 -13.85
CA TYR A 100 2.04 13.83 -12.83
C TYR A 100 0.89 14.69 -13.35
N GLU A 101 1.12 15.50 -14.39
CA GLU A 101 0.08 16.38 -14.96
C GLU A 101 -1.15 15.58 -15.43
N TYR A 102 -0.94 14.33 -15.86
CA TYR A 102 -2.01 13.44 -16.33
C TYR A 102 -2.99 13.02 -15.22
N LEU A 103 -2.62 13.16 -13.95
CA LEU A 103 -3.49 12.88 -12.81
C LEU A 103 -4.44 14.05 -12.48
N SER A 104 -4.32 15.19 -13.19
CA SER A 104 -5.26 16.30 -12.98
C SER A 104 -6.71 15.86 -13.20
N PRO A 105 -7.63 16.17 -12.27
CA PRO A 105 -9.05 15.83 -12.40
C PRO A 105 -9.67 16.27 -13.73
N ASP A 106 -9.23 17.40 -14.26
CA ASP A 106 -9.72 17.95 -15.53
C ASP A 106 -9.34 17.09 -16.75
N LEU A 107 -8.26 16.31 -16.67
CA LEU A 107 -7.80 15.43 -17.73
C LEU A 107 -8.39 14.01 -17.65
N GLN A 108 -9.00 13.61 -16.55
CA GLN A 108 -9.61 12.28 -16.44
C GLN A 108 -10.65 11.97 -17.52
N PRO A 109 -11.59 12.88 -17.87
CA PRO A 109 -12.52 12.63 -18.97
C PRO A 109 -11.82 12.46 -20.31
N PHE A 110 -10.73 13.21 -20.56
CA PHE A 110 -9.92 13.10 -21.77
C PHE A 110 -9.32 11.69 -21.92
N PHE A 111 -8.68 11.16 -20.87
CA PHE A 111 -8.09 9.81 -20.92
C PHE A 111 -9.14 8.72 -21.03
N LYS A 112 -10.27 8.84 -20.33
CA LYS A 112 -11.40 7.91 -20.48
C LYS A 112 -11.96 7.88 -21.91
N ASN A 113 -12.08 9.03 -22.56
CA ASN A 113 -12.52 9.10 -23.96
C ASN A 113 -11.52 8.46 -24.94
N LEU A 114 -10.23 8.40 -24.57
CA LEU A 114 -9.21 7.67 -25.33
C LEU A 114 -9.23 6.15 -25.02
N GLY A 115 -10.06 5.68 -24.11
CA GLY A 115 -10.11 4.29 -23.70
C GLY A 115 -9.06 3.92 -22.63
N ILE A 116 -8.63 4.89 -21.81
CA ILE A 116 -7.80 4.68 -20.63
C ILE A 116 -8.65 4.99 -19.41
N ASP A 117 -9.13 3.95 -18.72
CA ASP A 117 -10.06 4.12 -17.60
C ASP A 117 -9.37 4.62 -16.33
N SER A 118 -8.12 4.21 -16.12
CA SER A 118 -7.36 4.60 -14.93
C SER A 118 -5.87 4.80 -15.21
N LEU A 119 -5.29 5.76 -14.50
CA LEU A 119 -3.86 6.06 -14.55
C LEU A 119 -3.24 5.77 -13.19
N ILE A 120 -2.07 5.12 -13.20
CA ILE A 120 -1.31 4.80 -11.98
C ILE A 120 0.07 5.44 -12.05
N TYR A 121 0.41 6.17 -10.99
CA TYR A 121 1.75 6.71 -10.79
C TYR A 121 2.32 6.20 -9.46
N PRO A 122 3.14 5.13 -9.47
CA PRO A 122 3.64 4.48 -8.26
C PRO A 122 4.38 5.41 -7.30
N GLU A 123 5.03 6.42 -7.80
CA GLU A 123 5.76 7.43 -7.02
C GLU A 123 4.82 8.30 -6.17
N VAL A 124 3.62 8.60 -6.66
CA VAL A 124 2.59 9.34 -5.89
C VAL A 124 2.04 8.45 -4.78
N LEU A 125 1.67 7.21 -5.10
CA LEU A 125 1.15 6.26 -4.11
C LEU A 125 2.18 6.02 -2.99
N ALA A 126 3.46 5.85 -3.33
CA ALA A 126 4.53 5.72 -2.36
C ALA A 126 4.72 7.00 -1.50
N ALA A 127 4.61 8.18 -2.09
CA ALA A 127 4.71 9.45 -1.37
C ALA A 127 3.57 9.64 -0.36
N GLU A 128 2.35 9.24 -0.73
CA GLU A 128 1.19 9.24 0.17
C GLU A 128 1.41 8.31 1.38
N ASP A 129 1.94 7.10 1.15
CA ASP A 129 2.29 6.15 2.20
C ASP A 129 3.37 6.68 3.14
N ILE A 130 4.42 7.30 2.58
CA ILE A 130 5.47 7.97 3.35
C ILE A 130 4.85 9.05 4.22
N THR A 131 4.08 9.96 3.62
CA THR A 131 3.45 11.09 4.32
C THR A 131 2.52 10.63 5.44
N ASN A 132 1.67 9.64 5.17
CA ASN A 132 0.79 9.06 6.19
C ASN A 132 1.59 8.40 7.32
N GLY A 133 2.69 7.72 6.97
CA GLY A 133 3.60 7.14 7.95
C GLY A 133 4.32 8.17 8.83
N LEU A 134 4.58 9.39 8.32
CA LEU A 134 5.24 10.47 9.07
C LEU A 134 4.31 11.15 10.09
N LYS A 135 2.99 11.11 9.91
CA LYS A 135 2.03 11.73 10.84
C LYS A 135 2.14 11.18 12.27
N LEU A 136 2.60 9.93 12.44
CA LEU A 136 2.79 9.29 13.75
C LEU A 136 4.17 8.62 13.81
N SER A 137 5.12 9.20 14.55
CA SER A 137 6.51 8.72 14.65
C SER A 137 6.64 7.29 15.20
N TRP A 138 5.70 6.85 16.02
CA TRP A 138 5.70 5.58 16.75
C TRP A 138 4.98 4.43 16.02
N VAL A 139 4.36 4.72 14.86
CA VAL A 139 3.61 3.78 14.01
C VAL A 139 4.47 3.39 12.81
N ARG A 140 4.42 2.12 12.39
CA ARG A 140 5.08 1.63 11.18
C ARG A 140 4.27 1.96 9.93
N GLN A 141 2.98 1.66 9.99
CA GLN A 141 2.02 1.87 8.90
C GLN A 141 0.78 2.57 9.45
N ARG A 142 0.23 3.47 8.66
CA ARG A 142 -1.04 4.14 8.94
C ARG A 142 -1.87 4.21 7.68
N TRP A 143 -3.11 3.83 7.82
CA TRP A 143 -4.12 3.97 6.78
C TRP A 143 -5.36 4.63 7.37
N ASP A 144 -5.73 5.76 6.81
CA ASP A 144 -6.95 6.50 7.17
C ASP A 144 -8.04 6.16 6.14
N VAL A 145 -9.21 5.76 6.62
CA VAL A 145 -10.40 5.43 5.84
C VAL A 145 -11.42 6.53 6.04
N HIS A 146 -12.03 7.02 4.96
CA HIS A 146 -13.02 8.12 4.99
C HIS A 146 -12.54 9.31 5.86
N ASP A 147 -11.43 9.93 5.45
CA ASP A 147 -10.83 11.09 6.12
C ASP A 147 -10.50 10.87 7.62
N GLY A 148 -10.29 9.60 8.00
CA GLY A 148 -9.95 9.19 9.36
C GLY A 148 -11.14 8.85 10.24
N ALA A 149 -12.32 8.60 9.67
CA ALA A 149 -13.45 7.99 10.40
C ALA A 149 -13.03 6.67 11.03
N LEU A 150 -12.26 5.85 10.30
CA LEU A 150 -11.48 4.74 10.83
C LEU A 150 -10.00 4.91 10.50
N THR A 151 -9.15 4.37 11.34
CA THR A 151 -7.70 4.39 11.14
C THR A 151 -7.12 3.00 11.46
N LEU A 152 -6.32 2.46 10.54
CA LEU A 152 -5.51 1.26 10.76
C LEU A 152 -4.09 1.67 11.13
N LEU A 153 -3.57 1.12 12.23
CA LEU A 153 -2.23 1.40 12.74
C LEU A 153 -1.43 0.10 12.85
N GLY A 154 -0.34 -0.04 12.09
CA GLY A 154 0.64 -1.10 12.26
C GLY A 154 1.73 -0.68 13.25
N ILE A 155 1.83 -1.37 14.39
CA ILE A 155 2.68 -0.99 15.52
C ILE A 155 3.59 -2.13 15.92
N LYS A 156 4.91 -1.90 15.87
CA LYS A 156 5.90 -2.85 16.40
C LYS A 156 5.90 -2.78 17.93
N LEU A 157 5.49 -3.85 18.59
CA LEU A 157 5.41 -3.93 20.05
C LEU A 157 6.80 -4.09 20.68
N ARG A 158 6.97 -3.48 21.85
CA ARG A 158 8.20 -3.52 22.64
C ARG A 158 7.85 -3.91 24.08
N GLU A 159 8.85 -4.25 24.88
CA GLU A 159 8.69 -4.60 26.30
C GLU A 159 7.88 -3.59 27.11
N SER A 160 7.88 -2.32 26.68
CA SER A 160 7.10 -1.25 27.31
C SER A 160 5.59 -1.31 27.09
N ALA A 161 5.09 -2.20 26.25
CA ALA A 161 3.66 -2.30 25.98
C ALA A 161 2.92 -3.05 27.10
N GLU A 162 1.83 -2.45 27.61
CA GLU A 162 1.02 -3.00 28.72
C GLU A 162 0.15 -4.19 28.31
N ILE A 163 -0.02 -4.40 27.00
CA ILE A 163 -0.95 -5.38 26.42
C ILE A 163 -0.30 -6.73 26.10
N LEU A 164 0.98 -6.91 26.43
CA LEU A 164 1.71 -8.14 26.13
C LEU A 164 1.27 -9.33 26.99
N ASN A 165 1.37 -10.53 26.41
CA ASN A 165 1.15 -11.81 27.07
C ASN A 165 -0.23 -11.92 27.77
N ARG A 166 -1.25 -11.34 27.11
CA ARG A 166 -2.64 -11.41 27.54
C ARG A 166 -3.53 -11.83 26.35
N PRO A 167 -4.48 -12.73 26.57
CA PRO A 167 -5.42 -13.12 25.51
C PRO A 167 -6.21 -11.93 24.95
N LEU A 168 -6.37 -11.86 23.62
CA LEU A 168 -7.05 -10.74 22.97
C LEU A 168 -8.50 -10.56 23.43
N ARG A 169 -9.19 -11.63 23.84
CA ARG A 169 -10.55 -11.52 24.42
C ARG A 169 -10.61 -10.69 25.71
N GLU A 170 -9.49 -10.52 26.40
CA GLU A 170 -9.37 -9.66 27.60
C GLU A 170 -8.96 -8.22 27.27
N LEU A 171 -8.43 -8.02 26.06
CA LEU A 171 -7.90 -6.75 25.58
C LEU A 171 -8.85 -6.04 24.58
N CYS A 172 -9.69 -6.81 23.88
CA CYS A 172 -10.55 -6.33 22.81
C CYS A 172 -11.99 -6.80 23.07
N GLY A 173 -12.67 -6.21 24.06
CA GLY A 173 -14.09 -6.42 24.32
C GLY A 173 -14.99 -5.67 23.33
N PRO A 174 -16.31 -5.87 23.42
CA PRO A 174 -17.26 -5.23 22.51
C PRO A 174 -17.26 -3.68 22.55
N ASP A 175 -16.89 -3.11 23.68
CA ASP A 175 -16.91 -1.67 23.94
C ASP A 175 -15.49 -1.04 23.93
N ASP A 176 -14.46 -1.84 23.63
CA ASP A 176 -13.09 -1.34 23.59
C ASP A 176 -12.84 -0.45 22.35
N PRO A 177 -11.98 0.58 22.48
CA PRO A 177 -11.78 1.58 21.43
C PRO A 177 -10.87 1.12 20.30
N TYR A 178 -10.54 -0.13 20.20
CA TYR A 178 -9.71 -0.71 19.14
C TYR A 178 -10.02 -2.19 18.92
N HIS A 179 -9.65 -2.69 17.74
CA HIS A 179 -9.69 -4.10 17.37
C HIS A 179 -8.35 -4.50 16.75
N ILE A 180 -7.75 -5.60 17.21
CA ILE A 180 -6.52 -6.14 16.62
C ILE A 180 -6.90 -7.09 15.49
N VAL A 181 -6.57 -6.71 14.26
CA VAL A 181 -7.08 -7.34 13.04
C VAL A 181 -6.06 -8.24 12.34
N ALA A 182 -4.77 -8.03 12.58
CA ALA A 182 -3.68 -8.88 12.10
C ALA A 182 -2.46 -8.78 13.03
N ILE A 183 -1.66 -9.82 13.08
CA ILE A 183 -0.40 -9.88 13.82
C ILE A 183 0.64 -10.54 12.91
N LYS A 184 1.76 -9.86 12.66
CA LYS A 184 2.94 -10.49 12.09
C LYS A 184 3.93 -10.82 13.21
N ARG A 185 4.25 -12.11 13.32
CA ARG A 185 5.23 -12.67 14.25
C ARG A 185 6.27 -13.42 13.45
N ASP A 186 7.49 -12.92 13.46
CA ASP A 186 8.58 -13.41 12.61
C ASP A 186 8.16 -13.41 11.13
N ASP A 187 8.12 -14.58 10.48
CA ASP A 187 7.68 -14.73 9.09
C ASP A 187 6.20 -15.13 8.94
N ASP A 188 5.50 -15.37 10.08
CA ASP A 188 4.11 -15.82 10.05
C ASP A 188 3.13 -14.67 10.23
N THR A 189 2.05 -14.72 9.45
CA THR A 189 0.92 -13.79 9.57
C THR A 189 -0.28 -14.49 10.18
N LEU A 190 -0.81 -13.90 11.25
CA LEU A 190 -1.99 -14.37 11.96
C LEU A 190 -3.15 -13.39 11.74
N ILE A 191 -4.31 -13.91 11.34
CA ILE A 191 -5.60 -13.23 11.56
C ILE A 191 -6.10 -13.73 12.93
N PRO A 192 -5.98 -12.91 13.98
CA PRO A 192 -6.06 -13.41 15.34
C PRO A 192 -7.46 -13.75 15.79
N SER A 193 -7.56 -14.65 16.73
CA SER A 193 -8.74 -15.00 17.51
C SER A 193 -8.65 -14.45 18.93
N GLY A 194 -9.73 -14.49 19.69
CA GLY A 194 -9.72 -14.05 21.08
C GLY A 194 -8.80 -14.83 22.03
N MET A 195 -8.27 -15.99 21.60
CA MET A 195 -7.35 -16.81 22.41
C MET A 195 -5.88 -16.50 22.14
N ASP A 196 -5.59 -15.77 21.05
CA ASP A 196 -4.23 -15.39 20.71
C ASP A 196 -3.72 -14.26 21.62
N GLU A 197 -2.40 -14.19 21.79
CA GLU A 197 -1.72 -13.21 22.62
C GLU A 197 -0.71 -12.39 21.81
N LEU A 198 -0.46 -11.17 22.25
CA LEU A 198 0.57 -10.29 21.69
C LEU A 198 1.90 -10.52 22.40
N HIS A 199 2.98 -10.63 21.63
CA HIS A 199 4.33 -10.81 22.15
C HIS A 199 5.24 -9.63 21.80
N VAL A 200 6.36 -9.53 22.48
CA VAL A 200 7.43 -8.58 22.17
C VAL A 200 7.92 -8.83 20.73
N ASN A 201 8.10 -7.75 19.97
CA ASN A 201 8.48 -7.74 18.58
C ASN A 201 7.38 -8.16 17.57
N ASP A 202 6.17 -8.47 18.01
CA ASP A 202 5.06 -8.56 17.07
C ASP A 202 4.82 -7.22 16.36
N LEU A 203 4.48 -7.26 15.08
CA LEU A 203 3.88 -6.13 14.38
C LEU A 203 2.37 -6.33 14.41
N ALA A 204 1.70 -5.62 15.32
CA ALA A 204 0.26 -5.73 15.52
C ALA A 204 -0.50 -4.61 14.79
N TYR A 205 -1.60 -4.96 14.14
CA TYR A 205 -2.45 -4.03 13.39
C TYR A 205 -3.72 -3.73 14.18
N PHE A 206 -3.85 -2.46 14.54
CA PHE A 206 -4.96 -1.91 15.33
C PHE A 206 -5.91 -1.15 14.42
N MET A 207 -7.16 -1.60 14.33
CA MET A 207 -8.26 -0.80 13.80
C MET A 207 -8.83 0.04 14.93
N THR A 208 -9.00 1.35 14.69
CA THR A 208 -9.51 2.30 15.69
C THR A 208 -10.13 3.52 15.01
N THR A 209 -10.65 4.46 15.82
CA THR A 209 -11.03 5.79 15.37
C THR A 209 -9.97 6.83 15.77
N LYS A 210 -9.99 7.99 15.13
CA LYS A 210 -9.01 9.05 15.34
C LYS A 210 -8.90 9.49 16.81
N ASP A 211 -10.02 9.51 17.52
CA ASP A 211 -10.09 9.97 18.91
C ASP A 211 -9.35 9.06 19.90
N TYR A 212 -9.21 7.77 19.55
CA TYR A 212 -8.57 6.78 20.42
C TYR A 212 -7.10 6.49 20.09
N ILE A 213 -6.51 7.15 19.09
CA ILE A 213 -5.09 7.04 18.78
C ILE A 213 -4.20 7.37 20.02
N PRO A 214 -4.48 8.41 20.85
CA PRO A 214 -3.72 8.67 22.05
C PRO A 214 -3.80 7.53 23.09
N TYR A 215 -4.95 6.88 23.21
CA TYR A 215 -5.12 5.72 24.10
C TYR A 215 -4.25 4.54 23.64
N ILE A 216 -4.27 4.20 22.34
CA ILE A 216 -3.43 3.15 21.79
C ILE A 216 -1.95 3.47 22.02
N ARG A 217 -1.52 4.74 21.79
CA ARG A 217 -0.15 5.19 22.03
C ARG A 217 0.30 4.89 23.47
N LYS A 218 -0.60 5.06 24.43
CA LYS A 218 -0.36 4.78 25.84
C LYS A 218 -0.17 3.29 26.09
N ILE A 219 -1.17 2.46 25.72
CA ILE A 219 -1.14 1.01 26.01
C ILE A 219 0.01 0.25 25.31
N VAL A 220 0.52 0.79 24.19
CA VAL A 220 1.72 0.25 23.52
C VAL A 220 3.03 0.85 24.01
N GLY A 221 3.01 1.67 25.08
CA GLY A 221 4.19 2.25 25.73
C GLY A 221 4.99 3.23 24.87
N LYS A 222 4.30 4.03 24.01
CA LYS A 222 4.92 4.98 23.07
C LYS A 222 4.69 6.45 23.43
N GLU A 223 4.29 6.77 24.65
CA GLU A 223 3.98 8.16 25.09
C GLU A 223 5.14 9.13 24.91
N HIS A 224 6.39 8.66 25.07
CA HIS A 224 7.60 9.50 24.92
C HIS A 224 8.11 9.67 23.50
N TYR A 225 7.41 9.18 22.48
CA TYR A 225 7.74 9.47 21.09
C TYR A 225 7.26 10.87 20.77
N THR A 226 8.14 11.74 20.28
CA THR A 226 7.79 13.10 19.83
C THR A 226 7.14 13.04 18.44
N ASP A 227 6.22 13.97 18.18
CA ASP A 227 5.66 14.14 16.84
C ASP A 227 6.74 14.58 15.86
N VAL A 228 6.58 14.20 14.59
CA VAL A 228 7.52 14.55 13.54
C VAL A 228 7.37 16.03 13.20
N LYS A 229 8.47 16.80 13.34
CA LYS A 229 8.58 18.20 12.96
C LYS A 229 9.71 18.44 11.96
N ASN A 230 10.78 17.64 12.05
CA ASN A 230 11.92 17.74 11.16
C ASN A 230 12.13 16.41 10.44
N VAL A 231 12.21 16.47 9.12
CA VAL A 231 12.37 15.33 8.22
C VAL A 231 13.61 15.54 7.37
N ILE A 232 14.50 14.55 7.31
CA ILE A 232 15.59 14.50 6.33
C ILE A 232 15.24 13.41 5.32
N ILE A 233 15.21 13.77 4.05
CA ILE A 233 15.04 12.85 2.91
C ILE A 233 16.38 12.68 2.23
N MET A 234 16.90 11.46 2.11
CA MET A 234 18.09 11.11 1.37
C MET A 234 17.72 10.63 -0.04
N GLY A 235 18.15 11.38 -1.06
CA GLY A 235 17.87 11.15 -2.47
C GLY A 235 16.74 12.06 -2.99
N GLY A 236 17.01 12.75 -4.12
CA GLY A 236 16.12 13.71 -4.76
C GLY A 236 15.38 13.14 -5.99
N GLY A 237 14.97 11.87 -5.95
CA GLY A 237 14.21 11.21 -7.02
C GLY A 237 12.76 11.66 -7.11
N LYS A 238 12.01 11.10 -8.07
CA LYS A 238 10.57 11.42 -8.28
C LYS A 238 9.74 11.24 -7.01
N THR A 239 9.93 10.13 -6.28
CA THR A 239 9.24 9.85 -5.01
C THR A 239 9.54 10.89 -3.95
N ALA A 240 10.79 11.36 -3.84
CA ALA A 240 11.19 12.39 -2.88
C ALA A 240 10.50 13.73 -3.17
N VAL A 241 10.43 14.13 -4.45
CA VAL A 241 9.69 15.33 -4.87
C VAL A 241 8.21 15.23 -4.49
N ARG A 242 7.57 14.08 -4.80
CA ARG A 242 6.15 13.88 -4.47
C ARG A 242 5.93 13.87 -2.96
N ALA A 243 6.80 13.21 -2.19
CA ALA A 243 6.73 13.23 -0.73
C ALA A 243 6.88 14.65 -0.17
N ALA A 244 7.86 15.44 -0.65
CA ALA A 244 8.05 16.82 -0.21
C ALA A 244 6.83 17.70 -0.47
N LEU A 245 6.15 17.52 -1.61
CA LEU A 245 4.94 18.25 -1.99
C LEU A 245 3.69 17.83 -1.19
N THR A 246 3.68 16.64 -0.59
CA THR A 246 2.53 16.09 0.16
C THR A 246 2.72 16.14 1.67
N ILE A 247 3.95 16.26 2.17
CA ILE A 247 4.25 16.41 3.60
C ILE A 247 3.62 17.70 4.12
N PRO A 248 2.88 17.66 5.26
CA PRO A 248 2.24 18.85 5.81
C PRO A 248 3.22 19.98 6.15
N ASN A 249 2.84 21.22 5.91
CA ASN A 249 3.68 22.42 6.09
C ASN A 249 4.16 22.66 7.54
N TYR A 250 3.61 21.96 8.53
CA TYR A 250 4.12 22.00 9.90
C TYR A 250 5.38 21.15 10.11
N MET A 251 5.82 20.40 9.10
CA MET A 251 7.04 19.60 9.09
C MET A 251 8.09 20.27 8.21
N ASN A 252 9.26 20.55 8.78
CA ASN A 252 10.41 21.08 8.04
C ASN A 252 11.08 19.94 7.27
N VAL A 253 11.21 20.07 5.97
CA VAL A 253 11.80 19.04 5.09
C VAL A 253 13.16 19.48 4.58
N LYS A 254 14.16 18.62 4.73
CA LYS A 254 15.49 18.75 4.10
C LYS A 254 15.70 17.58 3.14
N ILE A 255 16.06 17.87 1.89
CA ILE A 255 16.39 16.85 0.89
C ILE A 255 17.90 16.90 0.63
N ILE A 256 18.60 15.80 0.91
CA ILE A 256 20.03 15.65 0.62
C ILE A 256 20.19 14.89 -0.70
N GLU A 257 20.75 15.55 -1.70
CA GLU A 257 20.93 14.99 -3.05
C GLU A 257 22.41 15.14 -3.48
N LYS A 258 22.96 14.05 -4.01
CA LYS A 258 24.37 13.96 -4.40
C LYS A 258 24.70 14.67 -5.72
N SER A 259 23.73 14.78 -6.62
CA SER A 259 23.92 15.40 -7.94
C SER A 259 23.60 16.89 -7.89
N SER A 260 24.61 17.75 -8.13
CA SER A 260 24.43 19.19 -8.22
C SER A 260 23.36 19.59 -9.23
N LYS A 261 23.38 18.99 -10.43
CA LYS A 261 22.37 19.23 -11.46
C LYS A 261 20.96 18.87 -11.02
N ARG A 262 20.82 17.80 -10.21
CA ARG A 262 19.50 17.42 -9.66
C ARG A 262 19.08 18.37 -8.55
N CYS A 263 19.99 18.89 -7.74
CA CYS A 263 19.70 19.92 -6.74
C CYS A 263 19.14 21.20 -7.38
N GLU A 264 19.73 21.66 -8.50
CA GLU A 264 19.22 22.82 -9.25
C GLU A 264 17.75 22.59 -9.67
N LYS A 265 17.48 21.43 -10.29
CA LYS A 265 16.11 21.07 -10.70
C LYS A 265 15.14 20.91 -9.52
N LEU A 266 15.60 20.39 -8.39
CA LEU A 266 14.78 20.29 -7.18
C LEU A 266 14.41 21.66 -6.63
N ASN A 267 15.33 22.62 -6.62
CA ASN A 267 15.04 23.99 -6.20
C ASN A 267 13.99 24.67 -7.10
N GLU A 268 14.01 24.40 -8.42
CA GLU A 268 12.96 24.87 -9.33
C GLU A 268 11.59 24.22 -9.03
N LEU A 269 11.58 22.90 -8.84
CA LEU A 269 10.34 22.15 -8.60
C LEU A 269 9.69 22.43 -7.23
N LEU A 270 10.48 22.84 -6.25
CA LEU A 270 10.07 23.07 -4.86
C LEU A 270 10.14 24.56 -4.48
N GLU A 271 10.21 25.47 -5.45
CA GLU A 271 10.38 26.92 -5.23
C GLU A 271 9.33 27.53 -4.30
N ASN A 272 8.11 26.98 -4.32
CA ASN A 272 6.99 27.48 -3.51
C ASN A 272 6.78 26.66 -2.22
N GLU A 273 7.67 25.72 -1.91
CA GLU A 273 7.55 24.82 -0.76
C GLU A 273 8.60 25.16 0.30
N GLU A 274 8.30 24.86 1.56
CA GLU A 274 9.24 25.05 2.68
C GLU A 274 10.31 23.93 2.75
N ALA A 275 10.68 23.33 1.60
CA ALA A 275 11.66 22.26 1.52
C ALA A 275 13.05 22.81 1.18
N MET A 276 14.05 22.47 2.01
CA MET A 276 15.44 22.85 1.78
C MET A 276 16.20 21.77 1.01
N VAL A 277 16.84 22.12 -0.10
CA VAL A 277 17.67 21.19 -0.87
C VAL A 277 19.14 21.38 -0.51
N ILE A 278 19.82 20.29 -0.15
CA ILE A 278 21.21 20.25 0.29
C ILE A 278 21.98 19.38 -0.69
N HIS A 279 23.04 19.95 -1.27
CA HIS A 279 23.97 19.20 -2.12
C HIS A 279 24.96 18.41 -1.28
N GLY A 280 24.93 17.08 -1.34
CA GLY A 280 25.87 16.23 -0.62
C GLY A 280 25.50 14.75 -0.64
N ASP A 281 26.36 13.94 -0.07
CA ASP A 281 26.09 12.50 0.11
C ASP A 281 25.38 12.26 1.45
N GLY A 282 24.13 11.82 1.40
CA GLY A 282 23.33 11.55 2.60
C GLY A 282 23.83 10.38 3.49
N ARG A 283 24.95 9.76 3.12
CA ARG A 283 25.67 8.77 3.94
C ARG A 283 26.84 9.41 4.73
N ASP A 284 27.17 10.66 4.42
CA ASP A 284 28.23 11.36 5.14
C ASP A 284 27.75 11.77 6.52
N LEU A 285 28.40 11.21 7.55
CA LEU A 285 28.06 11.46 8.95
C LEU A 285 28.33 12.92 9.35
N GLY A 286 29.37 13.55 8.81
CA GLY A 286 29.68 14.96 9.05
C GLY A 286 28.56 15.85 8.56
N LEU A 287 28.14 15.66 7.30
CA LEU A 287 27.01 16.36 6.71
C LEU A 287 25.72 16.15 7.48
N LEU A 288 25.41 14.90 7.87
CA LEU A 288 24.21 14.61 8.65
C LEU A 288 24.21 15.31 10.01
N GLN A 289 25.38 15.44 10.66
CA GLN A 289 25.54 16.17 11.92
C GLN A 289 25.37 17.68 11.74
N GLU A 290 25.96 18.25 10.69
CA GLU A 290 25.82 19.68 10.32
C GLU A 290 24.36 20.01 10.04
N GLU A 291 23.62 19.10 9.37
CA GLU A 291 22.23 19.28 9.04
C GLU A 291 21.26 18.94 10.19
N GLY A 292 21.79 18.58 11.35
CA GLY A 292 21.04 18.44 12.59
C GLY A 292 20.29 17.12 12.73
N ILE A 293 20.87 16.00 12.26
CA ILE A 293 20.28 14.66 12.40
C ILE A 293 19.88 14.33 13.84
N GLY A 294 20.65 14.80 14.84
CA GLY A 294 20.36 14.59 16.25
C GLY A 294 19.07 15.25 16.76
N HIS A 295 18.53 16.20 16.04
CA HIS A 295 17.25 16.88 16.33
C HIS A 295 16.15 16.54 15.32
N THR A 296 16.42 15.58 14.43
CA THR A 296 15.49 15.12 13.40
C THR A 296 14.67 13.94 13.92
N GLN A 297 13.34 14.00 13.77
CA GLN A 297 12.45 12.93 14.21
C GLN A 297 12.27 11.86 13.14
N ALA A 298 12.40 12.21 11.86
CA ALA A 298 12.22 11.27 10.75
C ALA A 298 13.35 11.35 9.71
N PHE A 299 13.83 10.20 9.28
CA PHE A 299 14.79 10.05 8.19
C PHE A 299 14.20 9.12 7.11
N VAL A 300 14.16 9.59 5.87
CA VAL A 300 13.52 8.90 4.74
C VAL A 300 14.56 8.66 3.65
N ALA A 301 14.92 7.40 3.40
CA ALA A 301 15.92 7.02 2.41
C ALA A 301 15.24 6.57 1.11
N LEU A 302 15.37 7.38 0.04
CA LEU A 302 14.67 7.23 -1.24
C LEU A 302 15.63 7.19 -2.44
N THR A 303 16.83 6.65 -2.27
CA THR A 303 17.73 6.41 -3.40
C THR A 303 17.30 5.19 -4.20
N GLU A 304 17.88 4.99 -5.39
CA GLU A 304 17.59 3.83 -6.24
C GLU A 304 18.19 2.51 -5.70
N ASN A 305 19.10 2.58 -4.72
CA ASN A 305 19.79 1.42 -4.17
C ASN A 305 19.22 1.03 -2.79
N ALA A 306 18.60 -0.14 -2.72
CA ALA A 306 17.93 -0.64 -1.52
C ALA A 306 18.91 -0.85 -0.34
N GLU A 307 20.10 -1.40 -0.59
CA GLU A 307 21.12 -1.64 0.44
C GLU A 307 21.59 -0.32 1.05
N THR A 308 21.79 0.71 0.21
CA THR A 308 22.14 2.06 0.66
C THR A 308 21.03 2.63 1.55
N ASN A 309 19.76 2.47 1.17
CA ASN A 309 18.62 2.95 1.94
C ASN A 309 18.51 2.24 3.30
N ILE A 310 18.70 0.92 3.33
CA ILE A 310 18.70 0.11 4.55
C ILE A 310 19.81 0.57 5.51
N LEU A 311 21.06 0.67 5.02
CA LEU A 311 22.20 1.08 5.83
C LEU A 311 22.08 2.52 6.33
N ALA A 312 21.56 3.43 5.51
CA ALA A 312 21.31 4.81 5.90
C ALA A 312 20.27 4.92 7.02
N CYS A 313 19.17 4.14 6.93
CA CYS A 313 18.17 4.08 7.99
C CYS A 313 18.74 3.51 9.31
N LEU A 314 19.55 2.45 9.25
CA LEU A 314 20.24 1.92 10.43
C LEU A 314 21.17 2.97 11.06
N THR A 315 21.89 3.72 10.23
CA THR A 315 22.78 4.79 10.67
C THR A 315 22.00 5.92 11.34
N ALA A 316 20.91 6.37 10.71
CA ALA A 316 20.04 7.40 11.28
C ALA A 316 19.46 6.97 12.64
N LYS A 317 19.05 5.71 12.79
CA LYS A 317 18.59 5.15 14.09
C LYS A 317 19.68 5.19 15.15
N LYS A 318 20.94 4.83 14.81
CA LYS A 318 22.08 4.93 15.73
C LYS A 318 22.38 6.37 16.13
N LEU A 319 22.08 7.33 15.27
CA LEU A 319 22.20 8.76 15.56
C LEU A 319 20.99 9.35 16.33
N GLY A 320 20.04 8.50 16.73
CA GLY A 320 18.90 8.89 17.58
C GLY A 320 17.59 9.16 16.85
N VAL A 321 17.54 9.06 15.52
CA VAL A 321 16.29 9.20 14.76
C VAL A 321 15.37 8.01 15.06
N ARG A 322 14.14 8.31 15.46
CA ARG A 322 13.17 7.27 15.88
C ARG A 322 12.29 6.75 14.74
N LYS A 323 11.91 7.62 13.81
CA LYS A 323 11.15 7.25 12.62
C LYS A 323 12.09 7.17 11.43
N THR A 324 12.22 5.98 10.84
CA THR A 324 12.98 5.76 9.62
C THR A 324 12.09 5.12 8.57
N VAL A 325 12.26 5.52 7.33
CA VAL A 325 11.51 5.00 6.17
C VAL A 325 12.51 4.69 5.07
N ALA A 326 12.51 3.48 4.53
CA ALA A 326 13.39 3.06 3.45
C ALA A 326 12.60 2.61 2.22
N LEU A 327 12.98 3.09 1.04
CA LEU A 327 12.55 2.54 -0.22
C LEU A 327 13.34 1.25 -0.50
N VAL A 328 12.66 0.10 -0.53
CA VAL A 328 13.25 -1.23 -0.78
C VAL A 328 12.47 -1.89 -1.90
N GLU A 329 12.97 -1.76 -3.13
CA GLU A 329 12.28 -2.30 -4.31
C GLU A 329 12.57 -3.78 -4.59
N ASN A 330 13.64 -4.32 -4.04
CA ASN A 330 13.93 -5.75 -4.09
C ASN A 330 13.15 -6.46 -2.98
N LEU A 331 12.19 -7.30 -3.36
CA LEU A 331 11.35 -8.06 -2.43
C LEU A 331 12.14 -9.03 -1.55
N ASP A 332 13.25 -9.58 -2.05
CA ASP A 332 14.11 -10.48 -1.27
C ASP A 332 14.77 -9.78 -0.08
N TYR A 333 14.92 -8.46 -0.16
CA TYR A 333 15.49 -7.66 0.93
C TYR A 333 14.45 -7.15 1.94
N VAL A 334 13.17 -7.28 1.66
CA VAL A 334 12.10 -6.78 2.55
C VAL A 334 12.16 -7.49 3.91
N ASN A 335 12.17 -8.82 3.91
CA ASN A 335 12.21 -9.61 5.16
C ASN A 335 13.52 -9.38 5.94
N MET A 336 14.65 -9.27 5.23
CA MET A 336 15.94 -8.93 5.87
C MET A 336 15.90 -7.52 6.48
N ALA A 337 15.39 -6.55 5.77
CA ALA A 337 15.27 -5.17 6.24
C ALA A 337 14.35 -5.07 7.47
N GLU A 338 13.29 -5.87 7.50
CA GLU A 338 12.39 -5.97 8.65
C GLU A 338 13.08 -6.59 9.87
N SER A 339 13.81 -7.69 9.69
CA SER A 339 14.56 -8.34 10.76
C SER A 339 15.63 -7.43 11.38
N LEU A 340 16.22 -6.54 10.57
CA LEU A 340 17.13 -5.48 11.02
C LEU A 340 16.42 -4.31 11.71
N ASP A 341 15.08 -4.33 11.77
CA ASP A 341 14.26 -3.29 12.39
C ASP A 341 14.57 -1.87 11.86
N ILE A 342 14.78 -1.76 10.55
CA ILE A 342 15.18 -0.48 9.93
C ILE A 342 14.13 0.63 9.98
N GLY A 343 12.89 0.30 10.25
CA GLY A 343 11.78 1.24 10.27
C GLY A 343 10.64 0.82 9.34
N THR A 344 10.00 1.78 8.72
CA THR A 344 8.98 1.55 7.69
C THR A 344 9.64 1.22 6.36
N ILE A 345 9.13 0.22 5.66
CA ILE A 345 9.59 -0.17 4.33
C ILE A 345 8.54 0.28 3.32
N ILE A 346 8.98 0.92 2.26
CA ILE A 346 8.16 1.31 1.10
C ILE A 346 8.61 0.49 -0.10
N ASN A 347 7.67 -0.18 -0.74
CA ASN A 347 7.91 -0.90 -1.99
C ASN A 347 6.88 -0.48 -3.04
N LYS A 348 7.33 0.22 -4.07
CA LYS A 348 6.44 0.75 -5.13
C LYS A 348 5.75 -0.34 -5.94
N LYS A 349 6.38 -1.51 -6.08
CA LYS A 349 5.81 -2.64 -6.83
C LYS A 349 4.56 -3.18 -6.14
N THR A 350 4.69 -3.45 -4.84
CA THR A 350 3.57 -3.97 -4.04
C THR A 350 2.44 -2.95 -3.97
N ILE A 351 2.76 -1.67 -3.75
CA ILE A 351 1.77 -0.59 -3.69
C ILE A 351 1.00 -0.49 -5.02
N ALA A 352 1.72 -0.48 -6.15
CA ALA A 352 1.09 -0.40 -7.46
C ALA A 352 0.25 -1.66 -7.78
N ALA A 353 0.76 -2.86 -7.46
CA ALA A 353 0.04 -4.10 -7.69
C ALA A 353 -1.25 -4.18 -6.86
N SER A 354 -1.21 -3.82 -5.59
CA SER A 354 -2.41 -3.76 -4.73
C SER A 354 -3.44 -2.77 -5.27
N HIS A 355 -3.00 -1.62 -5.77
CA HIS A 355 -3.90 -0.63 -6.37
C HIS A 355 -4.55 -1.12 -7.67
N ILE A 356 -3.79 -1.86 -8.50
CA ILE A 356 -4.33 -2.47 -9.73
C ILE A 356 -5.31 -3.61 -9.38
N PHE A 357 -4.96 -4.43 -8.39
CA PHE A 357 -5.81 -5.54 -7.96
C PHE A 357 -7.17 -5.04 -7.44
N GLN A 358 -7.21 -3.92 -6.74
CA GLN A 358 -8.46 -3.24 -6.35
C GLN A 358 -9.40 -2.99 -7.52
N MET A 359 -8.85 -2.61 -8.68
CA MET A 359 -9.66 -2.31 -9.87
C MET A 359 -10.29 -3.55 -10.50
N MET A 360 -9.83 -4.74 -10.15
CA MET A 360 -10.34 -6.02 -10.66
C MET A 360 -11.58 -6.52 -9.93
N LEU A 361 -11.71 -6.17 -8.65
CA LEU A 361 -12.81 -6.70 -7.86
C LEU A 361 -14.16 -6.26 -8.45
N ASP A 362 -15.05 -7.24 -8.68
CA ASP A 362 -16.38 -6.99 -9.21
C ASP A 362 -17.35 -6.41 -8.16
N ALA A 363 -17.05 -6.54 -6.88
CA ALA A 363 -17.77 -5.87 -5.80
C ALA A 363 -17.45 -4.37 -5.81
N ASP A 364 -18.31 -3.57 -5.20
CA ASP A 364 -18.00 -2.17 -4.93
C ASP A 364 -16.93 -2.10 -3.84
N VAL A 365 -15.65 -2.21 -4.27
CA VAL A 365 -14.49 -2.05 -3.40
C VAL A 365 -13.95 -0.64 -3.62
N GLU A 366 -14.02 0.20 -2.60
CA GLU A 366 -13.55 1.58 -2.67
C GLU A 366 -12.02 1.67 -2.50
N ASN A 367 -11.50 0.92 -1.54
CA ASN A 367 -10.08 0.90 -1.26
C ASN A 367 -9.60 -0.52 -0.98
N MET A 368 -8.45 -0.86 -1.54
CA MET A 368 -7.72 -2.06 -1.17
C MET A 368 -6.27 -1.68 -0.86
N ARG A 369 -5.70 -2.31 0.11
CA ARG A 369 -4.30 -2.11 0.47
C ARG A 369 -3.72 -3.43 0.95
N SER A 370 -2.65 -3.87 0.31
CA SER A 370 -1.85 -4.96 0.85
C SER A 370 -1.14 -4.47 2.11
N LEU A 371 -1.28 -5.19 3.19
CA LEU A 371 -0.46 -4.98 4.38
C LEU A 371 0.93 -5.50 4.06
N MET A 372 1.82 -4.59 3.65
CA MET A 372 3.22 -4.91 3.44
C MET A 372 3.77 -5.59 4.71
N LEU A 373 4.64 -6.45 4.75
CA LEU A 373 5.22 -7.15 5.90
C LEU A 373 4.28 -8.19 6.56
N VAL A 374 3.07 -8.38 6.06
CA VAL A 374 2.18 -9.48 6.44
C VAL A 374 1.53 -10.06 5.18
N ASP A 375 1.39 -11.36 5.10
CA ASP A 375 0.64 -12.05 4.04
C ASP A 375 -0.87 -11.91 4.28
N ALA A 376 -1.31 -10.67 4.42
CA ALA A 376 -2.68 -10.31 4.67
C ALA A 376 -3.07 -9.06 3.87
N GLU A 377 -4.30 -9.06 3.41
CA GLU A 377 -4.89 -7.95 2.65
C GLU A 377 -5.99 -7.29 3.45
N VAL A 378 -6.09 -5.99 3.25
CA VAL A 378 -7.19 -5.17 3.74
C VAL A 378 -7.97 -4.67 2.54
N ALA A 379 -9.25 -4.96 2.52
CA ALA A 379 -10.16 -4.45 1.51
C ALA A 379 -11.34 -3.73 2.14
N GLU A 380 -11.76 -2.67 1.51
CA GLU A 380 -12.97 -1.93 1.83
C GLU A 380 -14.08 -2.34 0.86
N PHE A 381 -15.19 -2.87 1.38
CA PHE A 381 -16.34 -3.32 0.60
C PHE A 381 -17.59 -2.52 0.95
N ILE A 382 -18.33 -2.07 -0.05
CA ILE A 382 -19.66 -1.52 0.17
C ILE A 382 -20.68 -2.65 0.28
N ALA A 383 -21.44 -2.67 1.36
CA ALA A 383 -22.48 -3.66 1.59
C ALA A 383 -23.71 -3.40 0.70
N ALA A 384 -23.92 -4.23 -0.34
CA ALA A 384 -25.05 -4.10 -1.24
C ALA A 384 -26.37 -4.47 -0.53
N GLU A 385 -27.47 -3.84 -0.92
CA GLU A 385 -28.80 -4.16 -0.39
C GLU A 385 -29.17 -5.63 -0.66
N GLY A 386 -29.60 -6.36 0.38
CA GLY A 386 -29.93 -7.78 0.28
C GLY A 386 -28.74 -8.73 0.16
N SER A 387 -27.50 -8.24 0.27
CA SER A 387 -26.30 -9.06 0.34
C SER A 387 -26.27 -9.95 1.60
N LYS A 388 -25.40 -10.97 1.62
CA LYS A 388 -25.33 -11.90 2.76
C LYS A 388 -24.95 -11.21 4.06
N VAL A 389 -24.04 -10.22 4.00
CA VAL A 389 -23.55 -9.50 5.18
C VAL A 389 -24.62 -8.67 5.87
N THR A 390 -25.67 -8.24 5.15
CA THR A 390 -26.77 -7.43 5.72
C THR A 390 -27.86 -8.25 6.38
N LYS A 391 -27.85 -9.60 6.27
CA LYS A 391 -28.96 -10.46 6.71
C LYS A 391 -28.88 -10.91 8.16
N LYS A 392 -27.66 -10.94 8.74
CA LYS A 392 -27.40 -11.50 10.08
C LYS A 392 -26.26 -10.75 10.75
N PRO A 393 -26.18 -10.77 12.10
CA PRO A 393 -25.02 -10.31 12.83
C PRO A 393 -23.73 -11.03 12.39
N VAL A 394 -22.59 -10.36 12.50
CA VAL A 394 -21.30 -10.86 12.02
C VAL A 394 -20.95 -12.26 12.49
N LYS A 395 -21.23 -12.59 13.77
CA LYS A 395 -21.00 -13.94 14.32
C LYS A 395 -21.77 -15.06 13.62
N ASP A 396 -22.91 -14.74 13.00
CA ASP A 396 -23.81 -15.70 12.36
C ASP A 396 -23.65 -15.73 10.82
N LEU A 397 -22.70 -14.98 10.27
CA LEU A 397 -22.44 -14.91 8.82
C LEU A 397 -21.73 -16.18 8.29
N GLY A 398 -21.07 -16.95 9.17
CA GLY A 398 -20.28 -18.11 8.75
C GLY A 398 -19.08 -17.73 7.88
N LEU A 399 -18.37 -16.68 8.26
CA LEU A 399 -17.16 -16.26 7.55
C LEU A 399 -16.11 -17.37 7.56
N PRO A 400 -15.37 -17.59 6.46
CA PRO A 400 -14.29 -18.57 6.42
C PRO A 400 -13.20 -18.27 7.46
N PHE A 401 -12.49 -19.31 7.92
CA PHE A 401 -11.34 -19.13 8.82
C PHE A 401 -10.26 -18.24 8.17
N GLY A 402 -9.65 -17.36 8.97
CA GLY A 402 -8.64 -16.42 8.50
C GLY A 402 -9.22 -15.19 7.76
N ILE A 403 -10.45 -14.84 8.06
CA ILE A 403 -11.11 -13.59 7.64
C ILE A 403 -11.70 -12.92 8.87
N THR A 404 -11.46 -11.63 9.04
CA THR A 404 -12.10 -10.83 10.09
C THR A 404 -12.59 -9.49 9.53
N ILE A 405 -13.65 -8.96 10.15
CA ILE A 405 -14.18 -7.62 9.87
C ILE A 405 -13.72 -6.72 11.01
N GLY A 406 -12.85 -5.75 10.71
CA GLY A 406 -12.27 -4.89 11.73
C GLY A 406 -13.11 -3.67 12.07
N GLY A 407 -13.88 -3.15 11.10
CA GLY A 407 -14.69 -1.95 11.28
C GLY A 407 -15.59 -1.69 10.09
N LEU A 408 -16.48 -0.72 10.22
CA LEU A 408 -17.31 -0.19 9.14
C LEU A 408 -17.46 1.33 9.26
N VAL A 409 -17.77 1.97 8.15
CA VAL A 409 -18.16 3.38 8.12
C VAL A 409 -19.62 3.46 7.65
N ARG A 410 -20.46 4.10 8.48
CA ARG A 410 -21.88 4.33 8.21
C ARG A 410 -22.17 5.80 8.27
N ASN A 411 -22.66 6.38 7.19
CA ASN A 411 -22.96 7.81 7.10
C ASN A 411 -21.76 8.71 7.53
N GLY A 412 -20.54 8.31 7.17
CA GLY A 412 -19.31 9.02 7.53
C GLY A 412 -18.82 8.79 8.98
N ILE A 413 -19.50 7.95 9.76
CA ILE A 413 -19.12 7.64 11.16
C ILE A 413 -18.45 6.26 11.18
N GLY A 414 -17.20 6.22 11.68
CA GLY A 414 -16.45 4.98 11.88
C GLY A 414 -16.93 4.20 13.11
N MET A 415 -17.13 2.91 12.95
CA MET A 415 -17.58 1.99 13.99
C MET A 415 -16.69 0.74 13.98
N LEU A 416 -16.25 0.30 15.14
CA LEU A 416 -15.58 -0.99 15.29
C LEU A 416 -16.62 -2.12 15.24
N VAL A 417 -16.26 -3.22 14.59
CA VAL A 417 -17.16 -4.36 14.39
C VAL A 417 -16.83 -5.48 15.38
N ASN A 418 -17.84 -6.00 16.04
CA ASN A 418 -17.76 -7.20 16.86
C ASN A 418 -18.78 -8.25 16.40
N GLY A 419 -18.80 -9.43 17.03
CA GLY A 419 -19.69 -10.51 16.63
C GLY A 419 -21.20 -10.18 16.66
N ASN A 420 -21.62 -9.21 17.46
CA ASN A 420 -23.03 -8.78 17.57
C ASN A 420 -23.38 -7.64 16.61
N SER A 421 -22.38 -7.06 15.93
CA SER A 421 -22.61 -5.95 15.00
C SER A 421 -23.46 -6.40 13.81
N GLN A 422 -24.42 -5.55 13.41
CA GLN A 422 -25.24 -5.74 12.23
C GLN A 422 -24.77 -4.76 11.15
N ILE A 423 -24.35 -5.32 10.02
CA ILE A 423 -23.99 -4.54 8.81
C ILE A 423 -25.27 -4.19 8.08
N GLU A 424 -25.38 -2.95 7.61
CA GLU A 424 -26.52 -2.44 6.85
C GLU A 424 -26.11 -2.14 5.39
N ALA A 425 -27.10 -2.04 4.51
CA ALA A 425 -26.87 -1.67 3.12
C ALA A 425 -26.26 -0.25 3.04
N GLY A 426 -25.22 -0.11 2.23
CA GLY A 426 -24.48 1.15 2.08
C GLY A 426 -23.35 1.36 3.09
N ASP A 427 -23.18 0.45 4.08
CA ASP A 427 -21.99 0.49 4.94
C ASP A 427 -20.73 0.21 4.13
N SER A 428 -19.68 1.00 4.37
CA SER A 428 -18.33 0.67 3.92
C SER A 428 -17.65 -0.18 4.99
N VAL A 429 -17.27 -1.41 4.63
CA VAL A 429 -16.85 -2.46 5.58
C VAL A 429 -15.40 -2.85 5.35
N MET A 430 -14.58 -2.73 6.40
CA MET A 430 -13.15 -3.09 6.38
C MET A 430 -12.96 -4.57 6.67
N VAL A 431 -12.50 -5.32 5.69
CA VAL A 431 -12.25 -6.77 5.78
C VAL A 431 -10.77 -7.05 5.75
N PHE A 432 -10.32 -7.94 6.62
CA PHE A 432 -8.95 -8.43 6.73
C PHE A 432 -8.92 -9.92 6.45
N CYS A 433 -8.04 -10.35 5.56
CA CYS A 433 -7.90 -11.77 5.21
C CYS A 433 -6.46 -12.06 4.72
N HIS A 434 -6.13 -13.34 4.62
CA HIS A 434 -4.94 -13.75 3.87
C HIS A 434 -5.13 -13.46 2.38
N GLU A 435 -4.05 -13.10 1.66
CA GLU A 435 -4.04 -12.71 0.24
C GLU A 435 -4.89 -13.63 -0.65
N THR A 436 -4.85 -14.94 -0.43
CA THR A 436 -5.57 -15.93 -1.24
C THR A 436 -7.07 -16.04 -0.95
N LYS A 437 -7.64 -15.20 -0.07
CA LYS A 437 -9.04 -15.35 0.37
C LYS A 437 -9.95 -14.19 0.03
N LEU A 438 -9.41 -13.10 -0.50
CA LEU A 438 -10.18 -11.89 -0.74
C LEU A 438 -11.35 -12.12 -1.70
N HIS A 439 -11.15 -12.84 -2.79
CA HIS A 439 -12.21 -13.18 -3.75
C HIS A 439 -13.35 -14.01 -3.12
N ASN A 440 -13.03 -14.81 -2.10
CA ASN A 440 -14.05 -15.62 -1.41
C ASN A 440 -15.00 -14.78 -0.56
N ILE A 441 -14.56 -13.62 -0.08
CA ILE A 441 -15.40 -12.73 0.75
C ILE A 441 -16.30 -11.84 -0.09
N GLU A 442 -15.90 -11.48 -1.31
CA GLU A 442 -16.65 -10.62 -2.22
C GLU A 442 -18.12 -11.06 -2.38
N LYS A 443 -18.35 -12.37 -2.51
CA LYS A 443 -19.71 -12.96 -2.62
C LYS A 443 -20.64 -12.71 -1.42
N TYR A 444 -20.10 -12.26 -0.29
CA TYR A 444 -20.90 -11.90 0.88
C TYR A 444 -21.47 -10.49 0.76
N PHE A 445 -20.80 -9.62 -0.02
CA PHE A 445 -21.16 -8.22 -0.22
C PHE A 445 -22.03 -7.97 -1.46
N LYS A 446 -21.99 -8.90 -2.44
CA LYS A 446 -22.84 -8.85 -3.64
C LYS A 446 -24.25 -9.30 -3.38
N THR A 447 -25.21 -8.75 -4.12
CA THR A 447 -26.54 -9.35 -4.29
C THR A 447 -26.43 -10.58 -5.18
N ASN A 448 -26.90 -11.74 -4.73
CA ASN A 448 -27.11 -12.83 -5.66
C ASN A 448 -28.14 -12.40 -6.73
N PRO A 449 -27.84 -12.51 -8.03
CA PRO A 449 -28.88 -12.31 -9.02
C PRO A 449 -30.04 -13.25 -8.71
N ILE A 450 -31.22 -12.67 -8.56
CA ILE A 450 -32.46 -13.46 -8.44
C ILE A 450 -32.67 -14.08 -9.82
N TRP A 451 -32.47 -15.40 -9.94
CA TRP A 451 -32.89 -16.20 -11.07
C TRP A 451 -34.42 -16.37 -11.06
#